data_b09e0bedb9faad5ae34379a68eff277f
#
_entry.id   b09e0bedb9faad5ae34379a68eff277f
#
_cell.length_a   1.000
_cell.length_b   1.000
_cell.length_c   1.000
_cell.angle_alpha   90.00
_cell.angle_beta   90.00
_cell.angle_gamma   90.00
#
_symmetry.space_group_name_H-M   'P 1'
#
loop_
_entity.id
_entity.type
_entity.pdbx_description
1 polymer ?
#
loop_
_entity_poly.entity_id
_entity_poly.type
_entity_poly.pdbx_seq_one_letter_code
_entity_poly.pdbx_strand_id
1 'polypeptide(L)'
;MTTLPAFALVLSALVLVSSAHAADPKKMAGNKRLMDHSNAALISAEEAMKVMDENIPEKAWKIIKGSQYVWLSQVEGGMNGTTCVITARVMVLPLTATLNAPLFRPKNTATTFDAAPNSNLDACKALAKTKLKEATLAVASSVVKLS
;
A
#
# COMPACT_ATOMS: atom_id res chain seq x y z
N MET A 1 4.20 -66.84 -15.17
CA MET A 1 3.94 -65.78 -16.16
C MET A 1 2.80 -64.97 -15.63
N THR A 2 3.07 -63.85 -14.98
CA THR A 2 2.03 -62.89 -14.53
C THR A 2 2.67 -61.49 -14.55
N THR A 3 2.28 -60.71 -15.52
CA THR A 3 2.72 -59.35 -15.78
C THR A 3 1.90 -58.39 -14.92
N LEU A 4 2.57 -57.57 -14.06
CA LEU A 4 1.94 -56.41 -13.37
C LEU A 4 1.99 -55.19 -14.30
N PRO A 5 0.93 -54.38 -14.39
CA PRO A 5 0.98 -53.07 -15.03
C PRO A 5 1.47 -52.01 -14.05
N ALA A 6 2.44 -51.23 -14.50
CA ALA A 6 2.94 -50.04 -13.80
C ALA A 6 1.91 -48.91 -13.91
N PHE A 7 1.38 -48.46 -12.78
CA PHE A 7 0.60 -47.23 -12.66
C PHE A 7 1.53 -46.03 -12.55
N ALA A 8 1.61 -45.23 -13.59
CA ALA A 8 2.27 -43.92 -13.54
C ALA A 8 1.32 -42.87 -12.93
N LEU A 9 1.64 -42.44 -11.69
CA LEU A 9 0.97 -41.31 -11.02
C LEU A 9 1.57 -40.01 -11.55
N VAL A 10 0.84 -39.31 -12.40
CA VAL A 10 1.15 -37.94 -12.83
C VAL A 10 0.65 -37.00 -11.75
N LEU A 11 1.57 -36.48 -10.92
CA LEU A 11 1.29 -35.41 -9.96
C LEU A 11 1.29 -34.07 -10.70
N SER A 12 0.11 -33.57 -11.06
CA SER A 12 -0.05 -32.23 -11.60
C SER A 12 0.00 -31.22 -10.45
N ALA A 13 1.14 -30.56 -10.27
CA ALA A 13 1.29 -29.42 -9.36
C ALA A 13 0.58 -28.20 -9.96
N LEU A 14 -0.60 -27.85 -9.44
CA LEU A 14 -1.23 -26.55 -9.71
C LEU A 14 -0.44 -25.47 -8.99
N VAL A 15 0.37 -24.72 -9.72
CA VAL A 15 1.00 -23.49 -9.22
C VAL A 15 -0.05 -22.39 -9.27
N LEU A 16 -0.66 -22.08 -8.12
CA LEU A 16 -1.49 -20.89 -7.95
C LEU A 16 -0.57 -19.65 -7.95
N VAL A 17 -0.43 -19.04 -9.11
CA VAL A 17 0.21 -17.72 -9.22
C VAL A 17 -0.80 -16.70 -8.68
N SER A 18 -0.63 -16.29 -7.43
CA SER A 18 -1.35 -15.15 -6.85
C SER A 18 -0.85 -13.89 -7.55
N SER A 19 -1.58 -13.42 -8.56
CA SER A 19 -1.34 -12.13 -9.19
C SER A 19 -1.64 -11.04 -8.18
N ALA A 20 -0.60 -10.44 -7.60
CA ALA A 20 -0.72 -9.18 -6.87
C ALA A 20 -1.20 -8.12 -7.87
N HIS A 21 -2.49 -7.82 -7.86
CA HIS A 21 -3.05 -6.72 -8.63
C HIS A 21 -2.58 -5.42 -7.99
N ALA A 22 -1.58 -4.79 -8.59
CA ALA A 22 -1.30 -3.39 -8.30
C ALA A 22 -2.54 -2.58 -8.71
N ALA A 23 -3.17 -1.90 -7.75
CA ALA A 23 -4.32 -1.06 -8.03
C ALA A 23 -3.90 0.08 -8.95
N ASP A 24 -4.59 0.25 -10.09
CA ASP A 24 -4.35 1.37 -10.99
C ASP A 24 -4.51 2.71 -10.25
N PRO A 25 -3.67 3.71 -10.56
CA PRO A 25 -3.75 5.02 -9.91
C PRO A 25 -5.11 5.66 -10.14
N LYS A 26 -5.92 5.77 -9.09
CA LYS A 26 -7.25 6.39 -9.17
C LYS A 26 -7.10 7.90 -9.31
N LYS A 27 -7.47 8.45 -10.47
CA LYS A 27 -7.56 9.89 -10.68
C LYS A 27 -8.81 10.41 -9.95
N MET A 28 -8.61 11.09 -8.83
CA MET A 28 -9.68 11.73 -8.08
C MET A 28 -10.03 13.10 -8.66
N ALA A 29 -11.23 13.64 -8.35
CA ALA A 29 -11.63 14.97 -8.77
C ALA A 29 -10.60 16.03 -8.30
N GLY A 30 -10.28 17.01 -9.19
CA GLY A 30 -9.43 18.13 -8.79
C GLY A 30 -7.92 17.92 -8.85
N ASN A 31 -7.39 17.21 -9.85
CA ASN A 31 -5.93 17.05 -10.05
C ASN A 31 -5.21 16.32 -8.87
N LYS A 32 -5.94 15.51 -8.10
CA LYS A 32 -5.41 14.63 -7.08
C LYS A 32 -5.10 13.26 -7.69
N ARG A 33 -4.02 12.61 -7.27
CA ARG A 33 -3.69 11.24 -7.69
C ARG A 33 -3.18 10.43 -6.51
N LEU A 34 -3.91 9.35 -6.22
CA LEU A 34 -3.59 8.37 -5.17
C LEU A 34 -3.37 6.99 -5.78
N MET A 35 -2.49 6.22 -5.16
CA MET A 35 -2.22 4.82 -5.47
C MET A 35 -2.01 4.07 -4.15
N ASP A 36 -2.41 2.81 -4.11
CA ASP A 36 -2.19 1.96 -2.95
C ASP A 36 -1.56 0.62 -3.34
N HIS A 37 -0.58 0.21 -2.57
CA HIS A 37 0.09 -1.10 -2.66
C HIS A 37 0.10 -1.82 -1.31
N SER A 38 -0.92 -1.57 -0.49
CA SER A 38 -1.03 -2.18 0.84
C SER A 38 -1.45 -3.65 0.79
N ASN A 39 -1.14 -4.37 1.86
CA ASN A 39 -1.67 -5.71 2.07
C ASN A 39 -3.20 -5.65 2.28
N ALA A 40 -3.96 -6.17 1.32
CA ALA A 40 -5.42 -6.16 1.33
C ALA A 40 -6.05 -6.88 2.53
N ALA A 41 -5.33 -7.79 3.20
CA ALA A 41 -5.78 -8.42 4.43
C ALA A 41 -5.81 -7.46 5.64
N LEU A 42 -5.04 -6.36 5.58
CA LEU A 42 -4.96 -5.34 6.63
C LEU A 42 -5.84 -4.13 6.35
N ILE A 43 -5.82 -3.66 5.11
CA ILE A 43 -6.56 -2.48 4.65
C ILE A 43 -6.86 -2.62 3.16
N SER A 44 -8.09 -2.36 2.75
CA SER A 44 -8.41 -2.33 1.31
C SER A 44 -7.83 -1.09 0.64
N ALA A 45 -7.57 -1.18 -0.68
CA ALA A 45 -7.05 -0.05 -1.45
C ALA A 45 -7.97 1.18 -1.38
N GLU A 46 -9.28 0.96 -1.40
CA GLU A 46 -10.26 2.05 -1.27
C GLU A 46 -10.15 2.75 0.09
N GLU A 47 -10.05 1.97 1.15
CA GLU A 47 -9.92 2.49 2.51
C GLU A 47 -8.58 3.19 2.74
N ALA A 48 -7.48 2.65 2.21
CA ALA A 48 -6.17 3.29 2.26
C ALA A 48 -6.16 4.64 1.54
N MET A 49 -6.72 4.70 0.33
CA MET A 49 -6.86 5.95 -0.42
C MET A 49 -7.76 6.96 0.29
N LYS A 50 -8.84 6.51 0.95
CA LYS A 50 -9.71 7.36 1.76
C LYS A 50 -8.95 7.95 2.95
N VAL A 51 -8.22 7.13 3.70
CA VAL A 51 -7.37 7.60 4.82
C VAL A 51 -6.39 8.67 4.34
N MET A 52 -5.75 8.48 3.18
CA MET A 52 -4.84 9.47 2.63
C MET A 52 -5.57 10.77 2.24
N ASP A 53 -6.67 10.70 1.48
CA ASP A 53 -7.38 11.89 1.01
C ASP A 53 -7.91 12.74 2.15
N GLU A 54 -8.44 12.13 3.20
CA GLU A 54 -8.92 12.82 4.40
C GLU A 54 -7.81 13.48 5.24
N ASN A 55 -6.55 13.02 5.12
CA ASN A 55 -5.44 13.48 5.96
C ASN A 55 -4.36 14.27 5.20
N ILE A 56 -4.45 14.38 3.87
CA ILE A 56 -3.59 15.27 3.08
C ILE A 56 -4.24 16.66 3.03
N PRO A 57 -3.65 17.69 3.65
CA PRO A 57 -4.24 19.02 3.66
C PRO A 57 -4.24 19.64 2.25
N GLU A 58 -5.20 20.53 1.99
CA GLU A 58 -5.37 21.21 0.71
C GLU A 58 -4.09 21.95 0.25
N LYS A 59 -3.31 22.49 1.19
CA LYS A 59 -2.02 23.12 0.90
C LYS A 59 -1.04 22.14 0.26
N ALA A 60 -0.97 20.88 0.76
CA ALA A 60 -0.11 19.86 0.20
C ALA A 60 -0.57 19.43 -1.21
N TRP A 61 -1.88 19.37 -1.46
CA TRP A 61 -2.44 19.10 -2.78
C TRP A 61 -2.12 20.18 -3.80
N LYS A 62 -2.07 21.44 -3.38
CA LYS A 62 -1.67 22.56 -4.26
C LYS A 62 -0.20 22.51 -4.68
N ILE A 63 0.66 22.00 -3.80
CA ILE A 63 2.10 21.84 -4.06
C ILE A 63 2.36 20.59 -4.91
N ILE A 64 1.75 19.47 -4.56
CA ILE A 64 1.92 18.17 -5.22
C ILE A 64 0.79 17.95 -6.21
N LYS A 65 0.97 18.47 -7.43
CA LYS A 65 -0.02 18.36 -8.50
C LYS A 65 -0.10 16.93 -9.04
N GLY A 66 -1.28 16.34 -9.09
CA GLY A 66 -1.52 14.98 -9.61
C GLY A 66 -1.22 14.78 -11.11
N SER A 67 -0.97 15.85 -11.85
CA SER A 67 -0.42 15.78 -13.22
C SER A 67 1.08 15.44 -13.26
N GLN A 68 1.80 15.65 -12.17
CA GLN A 68 3.25 15.46 -12.07
C GLN A 68 3.65 14.43 -11.02
N TYR A 69 2.77 14.16 -10.06
CA TYR A 69 3.07 13.31 -8.92
C TYR A 69 1.90 12.40 -8.56
N VAL A 70 2.21 11.30 -7.90
CA VAL A 70 1.25 10.42 -7.24
C VAL A 70 1.65 10.24 -5.77
N TRP A 71 0.67 10.23 -4.89
CA TRP A 71 0.85 9.79 -3.50
C TRP A 71 0.61 8.29 -3.46
N LEU A 72 1.60 7.54 -3.01
CA LEU A 72 1.54 6.08 -2.89
C LEU A 72 1.54 5.69 -1.42
N SER A 73 0.58 4.88 -1.00
CA SER A 73 0.57 4.18 0.28
C SER A 73 1.03 2.74 0.15
N GLN A 74 1.63 2.25 1.22
CA GLN A 74 2.04 0.86 1.37
C GLN A 74 1.93 0.50 2.85
N VAL A 75 1.05 -0.44 3.19
CA VAL A 75 0.91 -1.00 4.53
C VAL A 75 1.23 -2.48 4.49
N GLU A 76 2.17 -2.89 5.32
CA GLU A 76 2.67 -4.26 5.38
C GLU A 76 2.68 -4.77 6.83
N GLY A 77 2.76 -6.09 6.98
CA GLY A 77 2.79 -6.76 8.26
C GLY A 77 1.57 -7.64 8.48
N GLY A 78 1.12 -7.74 9.73
CA GLY A 78 0.00 -8.59 10.13
C GLY A 78 0.15 -9.20 11.50
N MET A 79 -0.66 -10.22 11.77
CA MET A 79 -0.58 -10.99 13.01
C MET A 79 0.59 -11.99 12.96
N ASN A 80 1.41 -11.97 14.00
CA ASN A 80 2.41 -13.00 14.30
C ASN A 80 2.11 -13.58 15.69
N GLY A 81 1.42 -14.72 15.71
CA GLY A 81 0.80 -15.23 16.94
C GLY A 81 -0.24 -14.24 17.47
N THR A 82 -0.06 -13.78 18.71
CA THR A 82 -0.91 -12.76 19.36
C THR A 82 -0.38 -11.34 19.21
N THR A 83 0.70 -11.12 18.47
CA THR A 83 1.29 -9.79 18.26
C THR A 83 0.95 -9.30 16.87
N CYS A 84 0.38 -8.10 16.77
CA CYS A 84 0.23 -7.39 15.52
C CYS A 84 1.49 -6.56 15.26
N VAL A 85 2.06 -6.68 14.07
CA VAL A 85 3.22 -5.89 13.63
C VAL A 85 2.83 -5.16 12.35
N ILE A 86 2.91 -3.83 12.34
CA ILE A 86 2.53 -3.00 11.18
C ILE A 86 3.67 -2.06 10.83
N THR A 87 3.95 -1.99 9.53
CA THR A 87 4.73 -0.92 8.90
C THR A 87 3.84 -0.22 7.89
N ALA A 88 3.73 1.09 7.99
CA ALA A 88 3.05 1.90 6.98
C ALA A 88 4.02 2.91 6.38
N ARG A 89 4.02 3.02 5.06
CA ARG A 89 4.84 3.96 4.29
C ARG A 89 3.96 4.79 3.38
N VAL A 90 4.25 6.07 3.29
CA VAL A 90 3.66 6.97 2.29
C VAL A 90 4.79 7.66 1.53
N MET A 91 4.63 7.74 0.21
CA MET A 91 5.63 8.32 -0.70
C MET A 91 4.95 9.27 -1.69
N VAL A 92 5.65 10.35 -2.02
CA VAL A 92 5.32 11.20 -3.18
C VAL A 92 6.26 10.85 -4.31
N LEU A 93 5.74 10.24 -5.35
CA LEU A 93 6.50 9.78 -6.50
C LEU A 93 6.25 10.70 -7.72
N PRO A 94 7.30 11.13 -8.44
CA PRO A 94 7.12 11.82 -9.71
C PRO A 94 6.57 10.85 -10.76
N LEU A 95 5.84 11.41 -11.73
CA LEU A 95 5.33 10.68 -12.89
C LEU A 95 6.21 10.91 -14.11
N THR A 96 6.32 9.89 -14.97
CA THR A 96 6.93 10.04 -16.29
C THR A 96 6.05 10.94 -17.16
N ALA A 97 6.67 11.82 -17.96
CA ALA A 97 5.94 12.76 -18.81
C ALA A 97 5.09 12.06 -19.90
N THR A 98 5.59 10.95 -20.44
CA THR A 98 4.95 10.25 -21.57
C THR A 98 3.91 9.23 -21.14
N LEU A 99 4.23 8.42 -20.11
CA LEU A 99 3.39 7.28 -19.72
C LEU A 99 2.55 7.54 -18.46
N ASN A 100 2.75 8.67 -17.79
CA ASN A 100 2.16 8.95 -16.47
C ASN A 100 2.42 7.81 -15.45
N ALA A 101 3.51 7.07 -15.63
CA ALA A 101 3.91 5.99 -14.74
C ALA A 101 4.73 6.52 -13.56
N PRO A 102 4.54 5.98 -12.34
CA PRO A 102 5.33 6.38 -11.19
C PRO A 102 6.82 6.05 -11.37
N LEU A 103 7.67 7.03 -11.07
CA LEU A 103 9.11 6.81 -10.94
C LEU A 103 9.42 6.52 -9.47
N PHE A 104 9.97 5.36 -9.16
CA PHE A 104 10.32 4.95 -7.79
C PHE A 104 11.57 5.70 -7.27
N ARG A 105 11.53 7.03 -7.37
CA ARG A 105 12.45 7.99 -6.77
C ARG A 105 11.65 8.99 -5.94
N PRO A 106 11.27 8.63 -4.70
CA PRO A 106 10.37 9.45 -3.91
C PRO A 106 10.98 10.82 -3.64
N LYS A 107 10.17 11.88 -3.88
CA LYS A 107 10.50 13.25 -3.50
C LYS A 107 10.39 13.44 -1.99
N ASN A 108 9.36 12.84 -1.40
CA ASN A 108 9.10 12.80 0.04
C ASN A 108 8.69 11.37 0.42
N THR A 109 9.10 10.93 1.59
CA THR A 109 8.69 9.64 2.15
C THR A 109 8.63 9.71 3.66
N ALA A 110 7.69 9.00 4.24
CA ALA A 110 7.66 8.71 5.67
C ALA A 110 7.29 7.23 5.89
N THR A 111 7.89 6.65 6.91
CA THR A 111 7.57 5.29 7.34
C THR A 111 7.26 5.33 8.83
N THR A 112 6.17 4.71 9.23
CA THR A 112 5.77 4.49 10.61
C THR A 112 5.76 3.01 10.90
N PHE A 113 6.01 2.64 12.14
CA PHE A 113 6.06 1.26 12.59
C PHE A 113 5.40 1.14 13.95
N ASP A 114 4.76 -0.01 14.20
CA ASP A 114 4.29 -0.36 15.54
C ASP A 114 4.17 -1.88 15.69
N ALA A 115 4.24 -2.34 16.95
CA ALA A 115 4.01 -3.72 17.34
C ALA A 115 3.14 -3.75 18.60
N ALA A 116 1.93 -4.29 18.48
CA ALA A 116 0.95 -4.38 19.57
C ALA A 116 0.80 -5.84 20.02
N PRO A 117 1.27 -6.20 21.23
CA PRO A 117 1.06 -7.54 21.79
C PRO A 117 -0.40 -7.73 22.20
N ASN A 118 -0.82 -8.99 22.35
CA ASN A 118 -2.18 -9.39 22.76
C ASN A 118 -3.28 -8.79 21.88
N SER A 119 -3.00 -8.66 20.58
CA SER A 119 -3.92 -8.14 19.58
C SER A 119 -4.74 -9.24 18.92
N ASN A 120 -5.87 -8.86 18.34
CA ASN A 120 -6.63 -9.66 17.39
C ASN A 120 -6.58 -9.00 15.99
N LEU A 121 -7.16 -9.66 14.99
CA LEU A 121 -7.14 -9.17 13.61
C LEU A 121 -7.79 -7.80 13.45
N ASP A 122 -8.90 -7.52 14.13
CA ASP A 122 -9.60 -6.24 14.00
C ASP A 122 -8.79 -5.10 14.64
N ALA A 123 -8.18 -5.35 15.80
CA ALA A 123 -7.24 -4.40 16.40
C ALA A 123 -6.01 -4.16 15.49
N CYS A 124 -5.53 -5.21 14.81
CA CYS A 124 -4.43 -5.10 13.87
C CYS A 124 -4.80 -4.24 12.64
N LYS A 125 -6.00 -4.40 12.09
CA LYS A 125 -6.53 -3.55 11.01
C LYS A 125 -6.69 -2.09 11.47
N ALA A 126 -7.16 -1.87 12.69
CA ALA A 126 -7.26 -0.52 13.26
C ALA A 126 -5.87 0.13 13.42
N LEU A 127 -4.87 -0.64 13.88
CA LEU A 127 -3.48 -0.19 13.97
C LEU A 127 -2.92 0.17 12.58
N ALA A 128 -3.20 -0.64 11.56
CA ALA A 128 -2.78 -0.37 10.17
C ALA A 128 -3.28 0.99 9.67
N LYS A 129 -4.56 1.31 9.91
CA LYS A 129 -5.15 2.62 9.56
C LYS A 129 -4.49 3.78 10.32
N THR A 130 -4.25 3.58 11.62
CA THR A 130 -3.59 4.59 12.46
C THR A 130 -2.18 4.88 11.95
N LYS A 131 -1.38 3.85 11.64
CA LYS A 131 -0.02 4.03 11.13
C LYS A 131 0.00 4.64 9.73
N LEU A 132 -0.94 4.28 8.86
CA LEU A 132 -1.08 4.93 7.55
C LEU A 132 -1.41 6.42 7.69
N LYS A 133 -2.33 6.78 8.60
CA LYS A 133 -2.64 8.18 8.90
C LYS A 133 -1.42 8.96 9.38
N GLU A 134 -0.65 8.40 10.32
CA GLU A 134 0.57 9.01 10.83
C GLU A 134 1.61 9.24 9.72
N ALA A 135 1.86 8.23 8.87
CA ALA A 135 2.77 8.34 7.74
C ALA A 135 2.30 9.42 6.74
N THR A 136 0.98 9.47 6.47
CA THR A 136 0.38 10.48 5.57
C THR A 136 0.61 11.90 6.10
N LEU A 137 0.33 12.13 7.37
CA LEU A 137 0.53 13.44 8.01
C LEU A 137 2.00 13.85 8.04
N ALA A 138 2.92 12.91 8.26
CA ALA A 138 4.36 13.17 8.26
C ALA A 138 4.85 13.62 6.88
N VAL A 139 4.44 12.93 5.79
CA VAL A 139 4.78 13.33 4.42
C VAL A 139 4.15 14.68 4.08
N ALA A 140 2.87 14.88 4.41
CA ALA A 140 2.16 16.13 4.13
C ALA A 140 2.84 17.31 4.83
N SER A 141 3.26 17.14 6.08
CA SER A 141 4.02 18.15 6.84
C SER A 141 5.36 18.47 6.18
N SER A 142 6.09 17.44 5.70
CA SER A 142 7.36 17.66 5.02
C SER A 142 7.21 18.43 3.71
N VAL A 143 6.17 18.10 2.93
CA VAL A 143 5.84 18.82 1.68
C VAL A 143 5.54 20.30 1.95
N VAL A 144 4.75 20.60 2.99
CA VAL A 144 4.37 21.97 3.32
C VAL A 144 5.53 22.79 3.90
N LYS A 145 6.47 22.15 4.62
CA LYS A 145 7.63 22.84 5.22
C LYS A 145 8.72 23.16 4.20
N LEU A 146 8.84 22.38 3.13
CA LEU A 146 9.87 22.54 2.10
C LEU A 146 9.44 23.43 0.92
N SER A 147 8.25 23.96 0.96
CA SER A 147 7.66 24.89 -0.04
C SER A 147 7.65 26.30 0.50
#